data_1d5c11dd808105a3816ba01d271d8fdd
#
_entry.id   1d5c11dd808105a3816ba01d271d8fdd
#
_cell.length_a   1.000
_cell.length_b   1.000
_cell.length_c   1.000
_cell.angle_alpha   90.00
_cell.angle_beta   90.00
_cell.angle_gamma   90.00
#
_symmetry.space_group_name_H-M   'P 1'
#
loop_
_entity.id
_entity.type
_entity.pdbx_description
1 polymer ?
#
loop_
_entity_poly.entity_id
_entity_poly.type
_entity_poly.pdbx_seq_one_letter_code
_entity_poly.pdbx_strand_id
1 'polypeptide(L)'
;DRTAQVQPGGWVAVIGAGGVGLNAVQGAKLAGAERIFAIDLVERKLEFATEFGATDLINASQVDTAEVIHDLTDGKGVDYAFEAIGNPETIRLAYQIIRRGGMTVVIGIASASAPIEIPAQDLVRT
;
A
#
# COMPACT_ATOMS: atom_id res chain seq x y z
N ASP A 1 -3.54 -4.02 -17.06
CA ASP A 1 -3.90 -3.55 -15.75
C ASP A 1 -2.68 -3.48 -14.84
N ARG A 2 -2.54 -2.37 -14.13
CA ARG A 2 -1.36 -2.11 -13.33
C ARG A 2 -1.18 -3.10 -12.18
N THR A 3 -2.29 -3.45 -11.53
CA THR A 3 -2.18 -4.39 -10.41
C THR A 3 -1.73 -5.77 -10.87
N ALA A 4 -1.94 -6.08 -12.14
CA ALA A 4 -1.50 -7.37 -12.66
C ALA A 4 0.01 -7.49 -12.73
N GLN A 5 0.74 -6.40 -12.47
CA GLN A 5 2.19 -6.43 -12.52
C GLN A 5 2.83 -6.92 -11.22
N VAL A 6 2.03 -7.14 -10.18
CA VAL A 6 2.56 -7.73 -8.95
C VAL A 6 3.04 -9.13 -9.28
N GLN A 7 4.30 -9.40 -8.96
CA GLN A 7 4.90 -10.69 -9.26
C GLN A 7 4.57 -11.70 -8.17
N PRO A 8 4.39 -12.98 -8.53
CA PRO A 8 4.20 -14.00 -7.51
C PRO A 8 5.35 -13.99 -6.51
N GLY A 9 5.01 -14.13 -5.25
CA GLY A 9 6.00 -14.10 -4.18
C GLY A 9 6.36 -12.71 -3.70
N GLY A 10 5.83 -11.67 -4.34
CA GLY A 10 6.14 -10.30 -3.93
C GLY A 10 5.50 -9.93 -2.61
N TRP A 11 6.06 -8.92 -1.97
CA TRP A 11 5.51 -8.36 -0.74
C TRP A 11 4.85 -7.02 -1.08
N VAL A 12 3.62 -6.85 -0.65
CA VAL A 12 2.78 -5.73 -1.04
C VAL A 12 2.27 -5.01 0.20
N ALA A 13 2.27 -3.70 0.16
CA ALA A 13 1.63 -2.89 1.19
C ALA A 13 0.50 -2.10 0.54
N VAL A 14 -0.64 -2.04 1.21
CA VAL A 14 -1.79 -1.27 0.75
C VAL A 14 -2.14 -0.27 1.84
N ILE A 15 -2.04 1.00 1.53
CA ILE A 15 -2.33 2.08 2.46
C ILE A 15 -3.75 2.53 2.23
N GLY A 16 -4.60 2.26 3.20
CA GLY A 16 -6.03 2.51 3.11
C GLY A 16 -6.79 1.24 2.84
N ALA A 17 -7.66 0.86 3.79
CA ALA A 17 -8.42 -0.39 3.70
C ALA A 17 -9.91 -0.15 3.46
N GLY A 18 -10.25 0.90 2.73
CA GLY A 18 -11.59 1.10 2.23
C GLY A 18 -11.81 0.32 0.94
N GLY A 19 -12.87 0.63 0.20
CA GLY A 19 -13.23 -0.14 -0.98
C GLY A 19 -12.12 -0.28 -2.00
N VAL A 20 -11.45 0.83 -2.31
CA VAL A 20 -10.37 0.82 -3.29
C VAL A 20 -9.19 0.00 -2.78
N GLY A 21 -8.82 0.21 -1.51
CA GLY A 21 -7.70 -0.53 -0.94
C GLY A 21 -7.99 -2.02 -0.84
N LEU A 22 -9.21 -2.39 -0.50
CA LEU A 22 -9.58 -3.81 -0.42
C LEU A 22 -9.49 -4.48 -1.79
N ASN A 23 -9.83 -3.75 -2.86
CA ASN A 23 -9.64 -4.28 -4.20
C ASN A 23 -8.18 -4.53 -4.51
N ALA A 24 -7.30 -3.62 -4.04
CA ALA A 24 -5.87 -3.80 -4.25
C ALA A 24 -5.35 -5.00 -3.45
N VAL A 25 -5.84 -5.19 -2.22
CA VAL A 25 -5.48 -6.34 -1.41
C VAL A 25 -5.87 -7.64 -2.13
N GLN A 26 -7.09 -7.67 -2.63
CA GLN A 26 -7.57 -8.87 -3.31
C GLN A 26 -6.80 -9.11 -4.60
N GLY A 27 -6.50 -8.05 -5.35
CA GLY A 27 -5.71 -8.19 -6.56
C GLY A 27 -4.32 -8.72 -6.28
N ALA A 28 -3.69 -8.26 -5.20
CA ALA A 28 -2.38 -8.76 -4.82
C ALA A 28 -2.43 -10.24 -4.46
N LYS A 29 -3.47 -10.64 -3.74
CA LYS A 29 -3.64 -12.04 -3.40
C LYS A 29 -3.79 -12.90 -4.64
N LEU A 30 -4.61 -12.46 -5.58
CA LEU A 30 -4.82 -13.20 -6.81
C LEU A 30 -3.56 -13.29 -7.66
N ALA A 31 -2.69 -12.29 -7.56
CA ALA A 31 -1.42 -12.29 -8.28
C ALA A 31 -0.36 -13.15 -7.61
N GLY A 32 -0.64 -13.70 -6.43
CA GLY A 32 0.28 -14.59 -5.75
C GLY A 32 1.26 -13.91 -4.83
N ALA A 33 0.94 -12.72 -4.33
CA ALA A 33 1.80 -12.05 -3.36
C ALA A 33 1.98 -12.93 -2.13
N GLU A 34 3.20 -12.94 -1.60
CA GLU A 34 3.51 -13.75 -0.43
C GLU A 34 3.03 -13.07 0.85
N ARG A 35 3.24 -11.77 0.97
CA ARG A 35 2.77 -11.01 2.11
C ARG A 35 2.04 -9.76 1.63
N ILE A 36 0.95 -9.45 2.30
CA ILE A 36 0.12 -8.31 1.96
C ILE A 36 -0.16 -7.58 3.26
N PHE A 37 0.47 -6.40 3.41
CA PHE A 37 0.30 -5.56 4.58
C PHE A 37 -0.85 -4.59 4.32
N ALA A 38 -1.89 -4.62 5.15
CA ALA A 38 -2.95 -3.65 5.08
C ALA A 38 -2.70 -2.59 6.15
N ILE A 39 -2.74 -1.33 5.77
CA ILE A 39 -2.41 -0.19 6.63
C ILE A 39 -3.60 0.74 6.67
N ASP A 40 -4.08 1.06 7.87
CA ASP A 40 -5.21 1.97 8.04
C ASP A 40 -5.18 2.52 9.46
N LEU A 41 -5.97 3.53 9.71
CA LEU A 41 -6.13 4.10 11.05
C LEU A 41 -7.24 3.42 11.82
N VAL A 42 -8.12 2.72 11.16
CA VAL A 42 -9.34 2.17 11.73
C VAL A 42 -9.22 0.65 11.87
N GLU A 43 -9.22 0.17 13.10
CA GLU A 43 -8.99 -1.24 13.39
C GLU A 43 -9.99 -2.15 12.67
N ARG A 44 -11.26 -1.76 12.65
CA ARG A 44 -12.29 -2.60 12.03
C ARG A 44 -12.02 -2.81 10.53
N LYS A 45 -11.52 -1.76 9.85
CA LYS A 45 -11.21 -1.90 8.44
C LYS A 45 -10.07 -2.87 8.21
N LEU A 46 -9.10 -2.86 9.12
CA LEU A 46 -7.97 -3.78 9.02
C LEU A 46 -8.43 -5.22 9.22
N GLU A 47 -9.29 -5.44 10.21
CA GLU A 47 -9.81 -6.79 10.44
C GLU A 47 -10.54 -7.31 9.21
N PHE A 48 -11.30 -6.44 8.58
CA PHE A 48 -12.05 -6.81 7.40
C PHE A 48 -11.12 -7.14 6.23
N ALA A 49 -9.97 -6.46 6.17
CA ALA A 49 -9.01 -6.68 5.09
C ALA A 49 -8.46 -8.10 5.07
N THR A 50 -8.42 -8.78 6.22
CA THR A 50 -7.95 -10.16 6.25
C THR A 50 -8.82 -11.07 5.41
N GLU A 51 -10.10 -10.77 5.30
CA GLU A 51 -11.00 -11.57 4.51
C GLU A 51 -10.74 -11.43 3.01
N PHE A 52 -10.04 -10.37 2.62
CA PHE A 52 -9.68 -10.14 1.23
C PHE A 52 -8.28 -10.63 0.89
N GLY A 53 -7.52 -11.04 1.90
CA GLY A 53 -6.21 -11.60 1.64
C GLY A 53 -5.05 -10.94 2.37
N ALA A 54 -5.31 -9.91 3.19
CA ALA A 54 -4.22 -9.29 3.95
C ALA A 54 -3.62 -10.31 4.92
N THR A 55 -2.30 -10.36 4.94
CA THR A 55 -1.58 -11.28 5.83
C THR A 55 -1.11 -10.58 7.10
N ASP A 56 -0.92 -9.27 7.04
CA ASP A 56 -0.41 -8.48 8.16
C ASP A 56 -1.22 -7.20 8.24
N LEU A 57 -1.51 -6.76 9.45
CA LEU A 57 -2.29 -5.55 9.68
C LEU A 57 -1.45 -4.54 10.43
N ILE A 58 -1.46 -3.29 10.00
CA ILE A 58 -0.73 -2.22 10.67
C ILE A 58 -1.68 -1.07 10.91
N ASN A 59 -1.91 -0.77 12.18
CA ASN A 59 -2.73 0.38 12.56
C ASN A 59 -1.83 1.59 12.71
N ALA A 60 -1.91 2.49 11.74
CA ALA A 60 -1.03 3.65 11.69
C ALA A 60 -1.34 4.68 12.77
N SER A 61 -2.45 4.53 13.48
CA SER A 61 -2.74 5.40 14.62
C SER A 61 -1.98 4.97 15.87
N GLN A 62 -1.41 3.77 15.87
CA GLN A 62 -0.75 3.20 17.04
C GLN A 62 0.74 3.03 16.88
N VAL A 63 1.23 2.94 15.67
CA VAL A 63 2.64 2.68 15.41
C VAL A 63 3.13 3.52 14.24
N ASP A 64 4.45 3.64 14.13
CA ASP A 64 5.09 4.27 12.99
C ASP A 64 5.15 3.22 11.86
N THR A 65 4.34 3.40 10.84
CA THR A 65 4.20 2.42 9.78
C THR A 65 5.51 2.14 9.06
N ALA A 66 6.25 3.19 8.72
CA ALA A 66 7.50 2.99 8.00
C ALA A 66 8.50 2.18 8.82
N GLU A 67 8.57 2.45 10.11
CA GLU A 67 9.46 1.73 10.99
C GLU A 67 9.09 0.25 11.06
N VAL A 68 7.79 -0.02 11.21
CA VAL A 68 7.31 -1.41 11.29
C VAL A 68 7.61 -2.16 9.99
N ILE A 69 7.34 -1.52 8.84
CA ILE A 69 7.60 -2.16 7.56
C ILE A 69 9.09 -2.44 7.40
N HIS A 70 9.94 -1.48 7.74
CA HIS A 70 11.38 -1.70 7.61
C HIS A 70 11.87 -2.80 8.53
N ASP A 71 11.33 -2.87 9.75
CA ASP A 71 11.70 -3.93 10.67
C ASP A 71 11.31 -5.31 10.13
N LEU A 72 10.12 -5.39 9.54
CA LEU A 72 9.62 -6.67 9.03
C LEU A 72 10.25 -7.10 7.72
N THR A 73 10.96 -6.20 7.05
CA THR A 73 11.58 -6.48 5.76
C THR A 73 13.11 -6.39 5.82
N ASP A 74 13.69 -6.47 7.00
CA ASP A 74 15.14 -6.37 7.19
C ASP A 74 15.69 -5.07 6.64
N GLY A 75 14.94 -4.00 6.78
CA GLY A 75 15.36 -2.68 6.34
C GLY A 75 15.18 -2.43 4.85
N LYS A 76 14.72 -3.39 4.09
CA LYS A 76 14.64 -3.25 2.64
C LYS A 76 13.38 -2.58 2.13
N GLY A 77 12.25 -2.82 2.79
CA GLY A 77 10.96 -2.35 2.31
C GLY A 77 10.23 -3.39 1.47
N VAL A 78 9.00 -3.05 1.08
CA VAL A 78 8.18 -3.95 0.30
C VAL A 78 8.46 -3.78 -1.19
N ASP A 79 8.01 -4.74 -1.99
CA ASP A 79 8.18 -4.70 -3.43
C ASP A 79 7.22 -3.72 -4.10
N TYR A 80 6.00 -3.64 -3.58
CA TYR A 80 4.95 -2.78 -4.15
C TYR A 80 4.20 -2.09 -3.02
N ALA A 81 3.89 -0.81 -3.23
CA ALA A 81 3.05 -0.07 -2.30
C ALA A 81 1.92 0.57 -3.08
N PHE A 82 0.68 0.27 -2.67
CA PHE A 82 -0.51 0.85 -3.27
C PHE A 82 -1.08 1.87 -2.30
N GLU A 83 -1.21 3.10 -2.75
CA GLU A 83 -1.76 4.17 -1.92
C GLU A 83 -3.20 4.42 -2.33
N ALA A 84 -4.15 4.19 -1.43
CA ALA A 84 -5.58 4.20 -1.74
C ALA A 84 -6.35 5.28 -0.98
N ILE A 85 -5.67 6.30 -0.45
CA ILE A 85 -6.31 7.38 0.30
C ILE A 85 -6.26 8.68 -0.48
N GLY A 86 -5.12 8.99 -1.07
CA GLY A 86 -5.01 10.15 -1.92
C GLY A 86 -4.64 11.43 -1.19
N ASN A 87 -3.85 11.35 -0.11
CA ASN A 87 -3.38 12.58 0.52
C ASN A 87 -1.85 12.59 0.55
N PRO A 88 -1.24 13.79 0.71
CA PRO A 88 0.22 13.90 0.58
C PRO A 88 0.98 13.05 1.58
N GLU A 89 0.49 12.89 2.79
CA GLU A 89 1.20 12.14 3.81
C GLU A 89 1.24 10.65 3.49
N THR A 90 0.11 10.10 3.06
CA THR A 90 0.05 8.68 2.74
C THR A 90 0.76 8.37 1.43
N ILE A 91 0.75 9.32 0.50
CA ILE A 91 1.53 9.15 -0.73
C ILE A 91 3.02 9.14 -0.40
N ARG A 92 3.47 10.05 0.46
CA ARG A 92 4.87 10.06 0.88
C ARG A 92 5.24 8.75 1.57
N LEU A 93 4.36 8.27 2.45
CA LEU A 93 4.58 6.99 3.12
C LEU A 93 4.77 5.86 2.11
N ALA A 94 3.97 5.86 1.05
CA ALA A 94 4.06 4.80 0.05
C ALA A 94 5.44 4.76 -0.60
N TYR A 95 6.10 5.90 -0.74
CA TYR A 95 7.45 5.91 -1.26
C TYR A 95 8.50 5.55 -0.22
N GLN A 96 8.20 5.82 1.05
CA GLN A 96 9.15 5.52 2.11
C GLN A 96 9.29 4.04 2.39
N ILE A 97 8.26 3.26 2.11
CA ILE A 97 8.22 1.87 2.52
C ILE A 97 8.61 0.88 1.41
N ILE A 98 8.83 1.36 0.20
CA ILE A 98 9.23 0.44 -0.88
C ILE A 98 10.73 0.24 -0.88
N ARG A 99 11.15 -0.94 -1.33
CA ARG A 99 12.56 -1.24 -1.50
C ARG A 99 13.12 -0.51 -2.71
N ARG A 100 14.43 -0.50 -2.81
CA ARG A 100 15.06 0.04 -4.01
C ARG A 100 14.59 -0.78 -5.22
N GLY A 101 14.13 -0.08 -6.25
CA GLY A 101 13.59 -0.75 -7.42
C GLY A 101 12.16 -1.21 -7.27
N GLY A 102 11.54 -0.95 -6.12
CA GLY A 102 10.14 -1.26 -5.92
C GLY A 102 9.24 -0.28 -6.66
N MET A 103 7.94 -0.53 -6.60
CA MET A 103 6.97 0.28 -7.32
C MET A 103 5.92 0.83 -6.38
N THR A 104 5.64 2.12 -6.50
CA THR A 104 4.53 2.77 -5.79
C THR A 104 3.45 3.10 -6.80
N VAL A 105 2.21 2.73 -6.46
CA VAL A 105 1.06 3.01 -7.30
C VAL A 105 0.06 3.83 -6.50
N VAL A 106 -0.22 5.04 -6.96
CA VAL A 106 -1.19 5.91 -6.29
C VAL A 106 -2.53 5.73 -6.95
N ILE A 107 -3.47 5.10 -6.24
CA ILE A 107 -4.79 4.83 -6.75
C ILE A 107 -5.86 5.61 -6.00
N GLY A 108 -5.49 6.30 -4.94
CA GLY A 108 -6.43 7.14 -4.22
C GLY A 108 -6.73 8.40 -4.99
N ILE A 109 -7.96 8.86 -4.88
CA ILE A 109 -8.37 10.12 -5.51
C ILE A 109 -8.51 11.14 -4.40
N ALA A 110 -7.78 12.23 -4.54
CA ALA A 110 -7.61 13.20 -3.47
C ALA A 110 -8.92 13.83 -3.04
N SER A 111 -9.82 14.09 -3.95
CA SER A 111 -11.09 14.66 -3.58
C SER A 111 -12.06 14.49 -4.73
N ALA A 112 -13.31 14.82 -4.44
CA ALA A 112 -14.34 14.72 -5.46
C ALA A 112 -14.20 15.79 -6.53
N SER A 113 -13.39 16.81 -6.30
CA SER A 113 -13.34 17.93 -7.22
C SER A 113 -12.73 17.54 -8.56
N ALA A 114 -11.66 16.77 -8.54
CA ALA A 114 -11.05 16.35 -9.79
C ALA A 114 -9.99 15.30 -9.48
N PRO A 115 -9.98 14.23 -10.23
CA PRO A 115 -8.90 13.26 -10.08
C PRO A 115 -7.61 13.92 -10.57
N ILE A 116 -6.60 13.79 -9.74
CA ILE A 116 -5.27 14.27 -10.08
C ILE A 116 -4.39 13.07 -10.24
N GLU A 117 -3.91 12.89 -11.43
CA GLU A 117 -2.97 11.80 -11.68
C GLU A 117 -1.56 12.35 -11.56
N ILE A 118 -0.88 11.90 -10.54
CA ILE A 118 0.50 12.29 -10.32
C ILE A 118 1.36 11.09 -10.65
N PRO A 119 2.17 11.17 -11.71
CA PRO A 119 3.05 10.06 -12.04
C PRO A 119 3.94 9.71 -10.87
N ALA A 120 4.04 8.43 -10.57
CA ALA A 120 4.81 7.99 -9.41
C ALA A 120 6.26 8.44 -9.49
N GLN A 121 6.85 8.39 -10.67
CA GLN A 121 8.23 8.76 -10.83
C GLN A 121 8.48 10.25 -10.56
N ASP A 122 7.48 11.10 -10.75
CA ASP A 122 7.66 12.51 -10.46
C ASP A 122 7.78 12.76 -8.97
N LEU A 123 7.05 11.98 -8.16
CA LEU A 123 7.11 12.12 -6.73
C LEU A 123 8.43 11.61 -6.17
N VAL A 124 8.99 10.60 -6.80
CA VAL A 124 10.26 10.03 -6.35
C VAL A 124 11.39 11.03 -6.53
N ARG A 125 11.30 11.88 -7.51
CA ARG A 125 12.39 12.81 -7.82
C ARG A 125 12.43 14.02 -6.91
N THR A 126 11.37 14.27 -6.23
CA THR A 126 11.36 15.40 -5.30
C THR A 126 11.82 14.98 -3.93
#